data_82fc8095eeeefa4f71bc526e031da8ce
#
_entry.id   82fc8095eeeefa4f71bc526e031da8ce
#
_cell.length_a   1.000
_cell.length_b   1.000
_cell.length_c   1.000
_cell.angle_alpha   90.00
_cell.angle_beta   90.00
_cell.angle_gamma   90.00
#
_symmetry.space_group_name_H-M   'P 1'
#
loop_
_entity.id
_entity.type
_entity.pdbx_description
1 polymer ?
#
loop_
_entity_poly.entity_id
_entity_poly.type
_entity_poly.pdbx_seq_one_letter_code
_entity_poly.pdbx_strand_id
1 'polypeptide(L)'
;MQLETLNGPVEGLDKDDKLLIVCSKGKRAYFMQNRLRSYGYTNTLVLEGATFFNDVRVETVGAKVSPAEVTRVKALGFLWDKRTPDKFNGRVITRNGKLTAAEQMVVAQAAEKFGSGEVTMTSRLTLEIQGVPFANIEPLREFLLNAGLEMGGTGSKVRPVVSCKGTTCQYGLIDTFDLSQEIHERFYKGYHEVKLPHKFKIAVGGCPNNCVKPDLNDLGVIGQRIPQIQLDKCRGCKVCQIEETCPLNVAKMENGKIHIDPEACNHCGRCVGKCPFKAVEDHIDGYRIYIGGRWGKKVAQGRYLDKVFTDRQEVLDVIEKAILLFREQGITGERFADTVARIGFEEVQRQLLDNQLLARKQENLAAQKHMKGGATC
;
A
#
# COMPACT_ATOMS: atom_id res chain seq x y z
N MET A 1 5.36 37.24 -33.05
CA MET A 1 4.22 38.21 -33.01
C MET A 1 3.79 38.38 -31.55
N GLN A 2 3.69 39.60 -31.09
CA GLN A 2 3.23 39.88 -29.71
C GLN A 2 1.69 39.80 -29.67
N LEU A 3 1.15 38.94 -28.84
CA LEU A 3 -0.26 38.58 -28.78
C LEU A 3 -1.20 39.69 -28.32
N GLU A 4 -0.66 40.69 -27.64
CA GLU A 4 -1.42 41.81 -27.01
C GLU A 4 -1.84 42.89 -28.03
N THR A 5 -1.23 42.88 -29.21
CA THR A 5 -1.45 43.91 -30.27
C THR A 5 -2.33 43.41 -31.45
N LEU A 6 -2.88 42.19 -31.38
CA LEU A 6 -3.67 41.61 -32.46
C LEU A 6 -5.08 42.22 -32.46
N ASN A 7 -5.36 43.15 -33.35
CA ASN A 7 -6.65 43.84 -33.46
C ASN A 7 -7.40 43.53 -34.78
N GLY A 8 -7.04 42.44 -35.48
CA GLY A 8 -7.65 42.00 -36.72
C GLY A 8 -7.07 40.69 -37.24
N PRO A 9 -7.47 40.26 -38.45
CA PRO A 9 -6.84 39.11 -39.13
C PRO A 9 -5.32 39.31 -39.23
N VAL A 10 -4.58 38.21 -39.16
CA VAL A 10 -3.12 38.21 -39.25
C VAL A 10 -2.70 38.29 -40.70
N GLU A 11 -1.95 39.33 -41.06
CA GLU A 11 -1.44 39.52 -42.42
C GLU A 11 -0.49 38.37 -42.80
N GLY A 12 -0.73 37.77 -43.98
CA GLY A 12 0.09 36.66 -44.49
C GLY A 12 -0.28 35.26 -43.96
N LEU A 13 -1.42 35.11 -43.23
CA LEU A 13 -1.96 33.82 -42.82
C LEU A 13 -3.33 33.57 -43.44
N ASP A 14 -3.53 32.39 -44.05
CA ASP A 14 -4.83 31.95 -44.47
C ASP A 14 -5.66 31.41 -43.28
N LYS A 15 -7.00 31.57 -43.40
CA LYS A 15 -7.92 31.12 -42.34
C LYS A 15 -7.91 29.63 -42.07
N ASP A 16 -7.49 28.83 -43.06
CA ASP A 16 -7.37 27.40 -42.99
C ASP A 16 -5.99 26.92 -42.48
N ASP A 17 -5.06 27.84 -42.28
CA ASP A 17 -3.73 27.52 -41.78
C ASP A 17 -3.78 26.89 -40.36
N LYS A 18 -2.91 25.91 -40.14
CA LYS A 18 -2.72 25.27 -38.83
C LYS A 18 -1.89 26.18 -37.93
N LEU A 19 -2.52 26.81 -36.95
CA LEU A 19 -1.86 27.73 -36.04
C LEU A 19 -1.59 27.08 -34.68
N LEU A 20 -0.31 27.01 -34.29
CA LEU A 20 0.09 26.57 -32.94
C LEU A 20 0.38 27.82 -32.08
N ILE A 21 -0.41 28.00 -31.04
CA ILE A 21 -0.32 29.13 -30.13
C ILE A 21 0.39 28.71 -28.85
N VAL A 22 1.45 29.42 -28.51
CA VAL A 22 2.36 29.05 -27.41
C VAL A 22 2.46 30.18 -26.39
N CYS A 23 2.35 29.89 -25.11
CA CYS A 23 2.76 30.81 -24.04
C CYS A 23 3.24 30.03 -22.79
N SER A 24 3.92 30.75 -21.88
CA SER A 24 4.55 30.13 -20.71
C SER A 24 3.60 29.39 -19.76
N LYS A 25 2.33 29.78 -19.65
CA LYS A 25 1.36 29.23 -18.68
C LYS A 25 0.01 28.80 -19.30
N GLY A 26 -0.11 28.73 -20.60
CA GLY A 26 -1.35 28.36 -21.30
C GLY A 26 -2.44 29.44 -21.34
N LYS A 27 -2.65 30.22 -20.28
CA LYS A 27 -3.75 31.20 -20.18
C LYS A 27 -3.79 32.19 -21.31
N ARG A 28 -2.68 32.83 -21.63
CA ARG A 28 -2.60 33.82 -22.73
C ARG A 28 -2.81 33.17 -24.10
N ALA A 29 -2.31 31.97 -24.30
CA ALA A 29 -2.50 31.20 -25.52
C ALA A 29 -3.99 30.85 -25.74
N TYR A 30 -4.70 30.46 -24.67
CA TYR A 30 -6.14 30.21 -24.73
C TYR A 30 -6.96 31.44 -25.09
N PHE A 31 -6.68 32.61 -24.49
CA PHE A 31 -7.33 33.86 -24.86
C PHE A 31 -7.05 34.23 -26.32
N MET A 32 -5.83 34.02 -26.80
CA MET A 32 -5.47 34.29 -28.17
C MET A 32 -6.15 33.29 -29.13
N GLN A 33 -6.29 32.04 -28.79
CA GLN A 33 -7.04 31.04 -29.58
C GLN A 33 -8.48 31.52 -29.80
N ASN A 34 -9.17 31.95 -28.75
CA ASN A 34 -10.54 32.44 -28.84
C ASN A 34 -10.62 33.72 -29.72
N ARG A 35 -9.63 34.59 -29.61
CA ARG A 35 -9.56 35.82 -30.42
C ARG A 35 -9.28 35.53 -31.90
N LEU A 36 -8.39 34.57 -32.20
CA LEU A 36 -8.15 34.11 -33.59
C LEU A 36 -9.39 33.43 -34.19
N ARG A 37 -10.10 32.65 -33.39
CA ARG A 37 -11.37 32.05 -33.81
C ARG A 37 -12.44 33.06 -34.15
N SER A 38 -12.51 34.20 -33.41
CA SER A 38 -13.43 35.30 -33.74
C SER A 38 -13.08 36.01 -35.03
N TYR A 39 -11.85 35.89 -35.54
CA TYR A 39 -11.41 36.38 -36.84
C TYR A 39 -11.50 35.33 -37.95
N GLY A 40 -12.02 34.12 -37.63
CA GLY A 40 -12.29 33.08 -38.59
C GLY A 40 -11.18 32.00 -38.72
N TYR A 41 -10.14 32.03 -37.89
CA TYR A 41 -9.11 30.96 -37.85
C TYR A 41 -9.62 29.78 -37.01
N THR A 42 -10.16 28.77 -37.63
CA THR A 42 -10.76 27.61 -36.92
C THR A 42 -9.77 26.52 -36.58
N ASN A 43 -8.67 26.43 -37.34
CA ASN A 43 -7.65 25.40 -37.17
C ASN A 43 -6.53 25.86 -36.22
N THR A 44 -6.89 26.09 -34.95
CA THR A 44 -5.97 26.60 -33.92
C THR A 44 -5.75 25.62 -32.81
N LEU A 45 -4.48 25.39 -32.42
CA LEU A 45 -4.03 24.58 -31.30
C LEU A 45 -3.32 25.46 -30.27
N VAL A 46 -3.51 25.16 -28.99
CA VAL A 46 -2.79 25.77 -27.88
C VAL A 46 -1.80 24.78 -27.30
N LEU A 47 -0.54 25.20 -27.17
CA LEU A 47 0.48 24.46 -26.46
C LEU A 47 0.60 25.04 -25.05
N GLU A 48 0.17 24.29 -24.04
CA GLU A 48 0.25 24.70 -22.65
C GLU A 48 1.66 24.45 -22.08
N GLY A 49 2.21 25.44 -21.36
CA GLY A 49 3.47 25.31 -20.64
C GLY A 49 4.74 25.19 -21.49
N ALA A 50 4.70 25.53 -22.76
CA ALA A 50 5.78 25.30 -23.73
C ALA A 50 7.14 25.92 -23.37
N THR A 51 7.17 26.95 -22.54
CA THR A 51 8.43 27.59 -22.13
C THR A 51 9.01 27.07 -20.82
N PHE A 52 8.29 26.21 -20.11
CA PHE A 52 8.75 25.57 -18.90
C PHE A 52 9.38 24.17 -19.15
N PHE A 53 9.12 23.59 -20.31
CA PHE A 53 9.60 22.26 -20.65
C PHE A 53 10.32 22.31 -22.00
N ASN A 54 11.56 21.82 -22.03
CA ASN A 54 12.32 21.72 -23.28
C ASN A 54 11.75 20.67 -24.25
N ASP A 55 10.77 19.86 -23.81
CA ASP A 55 10.16 18.83 -24.62
C ASP A 55 8.73 19.22 -25.03
N VAL A 56 8.49 19.24 -26.32
CA VAL A 56 7.16 19.44 -26.90
C VAL A 56 6.30 18.21 -26.60
N ARG A 57 5.32 18.35 -25.71
CA ARG A 57 4.29 17.33 -25.54
C ARG A 57 3.36 17.37 -26.75
N VAL A 58 3.51 16.45 -27.64
CA VAL A 58 2.50 16.19 -28.69
C VAL A 58 1.39 15.38 -28.04
N GLU A 59 0.29 16.03 -27.63
CA GLU A 59 -0.93 15.29 -27.32
C GLU A 59 -1.48 14.72 -28.64
N THR A 60 -1.23 13.45 -28.88
CA THR A 60 -1.93 12.70 -29.91
C THR A 60 -3.37 12.50 -29.44
N VAL A 61 -4.26 13.38 -29.86
CA VAL A 61 -5.69 13.25 -29.63
C VAL A 61 -6.15 11.96 -30.30
N GLY A 62 -6.48 10.95 -29.49
CA GLY A 62 -7.42 9.91 -29.90
C GLY A 62 -6.90 8.57 -30.39
N ALA A 63 -5.63 8.19 -30.24
CA ALA A 63 -5.25 6.81 -30.42
C ALA A 63 -5.77 5.99 -29.23
N LYS A 64 -6.85 5.23 -29.41
CA LYS A 64 -7.33 4.30 -28.39
C LYS A 64 -6.20 3.33 -28.03
N VAL A 65 -5.72 3.40 -26.79
CA VAL A 65 -4.74 2.45 -26.27
C VAL A 65 -5.34 1.04 -26.34
N SER A 66 -4.62 0.11 -26.96
CA SER A 66 -5.14 -1.25 -27.13
C SER A 66 -5.33 -1.95 -25.77
N PRO A 67 -6.29 -2.88 -25.64
CA PRO A 67 -6.47 -3.66 -24.40
C PRO A 67 -5.21 -4.41 -23.96
N ALA A 68 -4.37 -4.82 -24.91
CA ALA A 68 -3.08 -5.46 -24.62
C ALA A 68 -2.12 -4.50 -23.93
N GLU A 69 -2.00 -3.27 -24.46
CA GLU A 69 -1.18 -2.22 -23.84
C GLU A 69 -1.72 -1.79 -22.47
N VAL A 70 -3.03 -1.63 -22.32
CA VAL A 70 -3.65 -1.36 -21.00
C VAL A 70 -3.27 -2.45 -19.99
N THR A 71 -3.27 -3.71 -20.43
CA THR A 71 -2.85 -4.83 -19.56
C THR A 71 -1.37 -4.78 -19.24
N ARG A 72 -0.53 -4.47 -20.23
CA ARG A 72 0.92 -4.35 -20.08
C ARG A 72 1.27 -3.25 -19.08
N VAL A 73 0.78 -2.04 -19.25
CA VAL A 73 1.10 -0.91 -18.38
C VAL A 73 0.49 -1.05 -16.98
N LYS A 74 -0.61 -1.78 -16.85
CA LYS A 74 -1.17 -2.14 -15.55
C LYS A 74 -0.17 -2.95 -14.73
N ALA A 75 0.55 -3.88 -15.34
CA ALA A 75 1.59 -4.65 -14.65
C ALA A 75 2.74 -3.75 -14.13
N LEU A 76 2.97 -2.61 -14.77
CA LEU A 76 3.95 -1.59 -14.38
C LEU A 76 3.45 -0.61 -13.31
N GLY A 77 2.19 -0.73 -12.88
CA GLY A 77 1.59 0.15 -11.87
C GLY A 77 0.69 1.26 -12.41
N PHE A 78 0.41 1.28 -13.73
CA PHE A 78 -0.46 2.28 -14.33
C PHE A 78 -1.90 1.76 -14.44
N LEU A 79 -2.80 2.43 -13.77
CA LEU A 79 -4.23 2.08 -13.77
C LEU A 79 -4.95 2.98 -14.77
N TRP A 80 -5.66 2.36 -15.71
CA TRP A 80 -6.44 3.06 -16.70
C TRP A 80 -7.55 3.91 -16.04
N ASP A 81 -7.65 5.17 -16.43
CA ASP A 81 -8.75 6.05 -16.04
C ASP A 81 -9.95 5.85 -16.98
N LYS A 82 -11.06 5.38 -16.41
CA LYS A 82 -12.30 5.15 -17.18
C LYS A 82 -12.98 6.45 -17.66
N ARG A 83 -12.74 7.56 -16.96
CA ARG A 83 -13.33 8.87 -17.29
C ARG A 83 -12.55 9.60 -18.37
N THR A 84 -11.25 9.30 -18.44
CA THR A 84 -10.32 9.91 -19.42
C THR A 84 -9.58 8.76 -20.12
N PRO A 85 -10.16 8.18 -21.19
CA PRO A 85 -9.73 6.88 -21.75
C PRO A 85 -8.30 6.77 -22.27
N ASP A 86 -7.65 7.89 -22.54
CA ASP A 86 -6.25 7.99 -22.99
C ASP A 86 -5.26 8.23 -21.83
N LYS A 87 -5.76 8.32 -20.58
CA LYS A 87 -4.96 8.64 -19.40
C LYS A 87 -4.93 7.51 -18.40
N PHE A 88 -3.88 7.53 -17.57
CA PHE A 88 -3.57 6.54 -16.56
C PHE A 88 -3.23 7.21 -15.25
N ASN A 89 -3.37 6.46 -14.16
CA ASN A 89 -2.93 6.86 -12.83
C ASN A 89 -1.74 6.00 -12.45
N GLY A 90 -0.56 6.62 -12.31
CA GLY A 90 0.71 5.94 -12.06
C GLY A 90 0.97 5.75 -10.57
N ARG A 91 1.04 4.49 -10.10
CA ARG A 91 1.23 4.16 -8.69
C ARG A 91 2.70 4.16 -8.28
N VAL A 92 3.07 5.06 -7.38
CA VAL A 92 4.38 5.14 -6.74
C VAL A 92 4.37 4.38 -5.41
N ILE A 93 5.38 3.54 -5.20
CA ILE A 93 5.53 2.74 -3.98
C ILE A 93 6.23 3.54 -2.90
N THR A 94 5.66 3.58 -1.71
CA THR A 94 6.16 4.41 -0.60
C THR A 94 6.87 3.63 0.49
N ARG A 95 7.14 2.35 0.31
CA ARG A 95 7.79 1.53 1.34
C ARG A 95 7.16 1.77 2.72
N ASN A 96 5.97 1.24 2.96
CA ASN A 96 5.23 1.39 4.22
C ASN A 96 4.54 2.77 4.49
N GLY A 97 4.39 3.63 3.50
CA GLY A 97 3.75 4.95 3.65
C GLY A 97 4.70 6.06 4.09
N LYS A 98 6.01 5.81 4.10
CA LYS A 98 7.02 6.77 4.51
C LYS A 98 7.82 7.24 3.29
N LEU A 99 7.93 8.54 3.14
CA LEU A 99 8.77 9.22 2.15
C LEU A 99 9.59 10.31 2.84
N THR A 100 10.77 10.55 2.33
CA THR A 100 11.54 11.74 2.69
C THR A 100 10.97 12.99 2.03
N ALA A 101 11.32 14.16 2.51
CA ALA A 101 10.92 15.42 1.89
C ALA A 101 11.42 15.51 0.42
N ALA A 102 12.66 15.06 0.15
CA ALA A 102 13.22 15.02 -1.19
C ALA A 102 12.42 14.10 -2.14
N GLU A 103 12.06 12.90 -1.69
CA GLU A 103 11.22 11.98 -2.47
C GLU A 103 9.84 12.56 -2.76
N GLN A 104 9.23 13.28 -1.80
CA GLN A 104 7.95 13.96 -2.02
C GLN A 104 8.06 15.07 -3.07
N MET A 105 9.15 15.83 -3.06
CA MET A 105 9.42 16.86 -4.09
C MET A 105 9.57 16.22 -5.48
N VAL A 106 10.26 15.08 -5.59
CA VAL A 106 10.38 14.35 -6.85
C VAL A 106 9.02 13.87 -7.35
N VAL A 107 8.16 13.35 -6.48
CA VAL A 107 6.79 12.94 -6.85
C VAL A 107 5.95 14.15 -7.32
N ALA A 108 6.07 15.30 -6.65
CA ALA A 108 5.38 16.52 -7.06
C ALA A 108 5.86 16.99 -8.45
N GLN A 109 7.17 17.05 -8.68
CA GLN A 109 7.74 17.37 -9.98
C GLN A 109 7.32 16.39 -11.08
N ALA A 110 7.26 15.10 -10.76
CA ALA A 110 6.80 14.08 -11.69
C ALA A 110 5.33 14.28 -12.07
N ALA A 111 4.47 14.63 -11.11
CA ALA A 111 3.05 14.93 -11.35
C ALA A 111 2.87 16.15 -12.25
N GLU A 112 3.61 17.23 -12.03
CA GLU A 112 3.59 18.43 -12.86
C GLU A 112 4.13 18.14 -14.28
N LYS A 113 5.21 17.38 -14.40
CA LYS A 113 5.88 17.13 -15.67
C LYS A 113 5.14 16.13 -16.55
N PHE A 114 4.58 15.06 -15.99
CA PHE A 114 4.09 13.90 -16.74
C PHE A 114 2.60 13.62 -16.56
N GLY A 115 1.96 14.19 -15.55
CA GLY A 115 0.55 14.00 -15.22
C GLY A 115 -0.28 15.28 -15.28
N SER A 116 -1.34 15.31 -14.47
CA SER A 116 -2.22 16.49 -14.34
C SER A 116 -1.74 17.50 -13.27
N GLY A 117 -0.61 17.28 -12.62
CA GLY A 117 -0.16 18.07 -11.47
C GLY A 117 -0.77 17.61 -10.13
N GLU A 118 -1.56 16.54 -10.14
CA GLU A 118 -2.25 16.03 -8.96
C GLU A 118 -1.68 14.69 -8.49
N VAL A 119 -1.60 14.52 -7.17
CA VAL A 119 -1.17 13.27 -6.52
C VAL A 119 -2.23 12.83 -5.54
N THR A 120 -2.68 11.60 -5.63
CA THR A 120 -3.66 10.99 -4.71
C THR A 120 -2.97 10.03 -3.74
N MET A 121 -3.27 10.17 -2.46
CA MET A 121 -2.89 9.20 -1.42
C MET A 121 -3.88 8.04 -1.41
N THR A 122 -3.38 6.83 -1.57
CA THR A 122 -4.25 5.64 -1.56
C THR A 122 -4.41 5.08 -0.14
N SER A 123 -5.48 4.33 0.07
CA SER A 123 -5.70 3.63 1.36
C SER A 123 -4.65 2.54 1.68
N ARG A 124 -3.76 2.23 0.72
CA ARG A 124 -2.65 1.30 0.92
C ARG A 124 -1.30 2.00 1.06
N LEU A 125 -1.33 3.28 1.42
CA LEU A 125 -0.14 4.10 1.67
C LEU A 125 0.78 4.24 0.45
N THR A 126 0.27 3.97 -0.76
CA THR A 126 0.96 4.32 -2.01
C THR A 126 0.44 5.65 -2.54
N LEU A 127 1.20 6.31 -3.37
CA LEU A 127 0.76 7.50 -4.09
C LEU A 127 0.32 7.13 -5.51
N GLU A 128 -0.57 7.92 -6.10
CA GLU A 128 -0.91 7.82 -7.52
C GLU A 128 -0.80 9.18 -8.17
N ILE A 129 0.08 9.30 -9.17
CA ILE A 129 0.18 10.46 -10.04
C ILE A 129 -0.97 10.38 -11.04
N GLN A 130 -1.81 11.39 -11.04
CA GLN A 130 -3.06 11.39 -11.81
C GLN A 130 -2.84 11.86 -13.24
N GLY A 131 -3.71 11.42 -14.15
CA GLY A 131 -3.86 11.97 -15.48
C GLY A 131 -2.65 11.81 -16.41
N VAL A 132 -1.86 10.75 -16.27
CA VAL A 132 -0.66 10.47 -17.08
C VAL A 132 -1.07 10.01 -18.48
N PRO A 133 -0.77 10.75 -19.56
CA PRO A 133 -0.97 10.27 -20.92
C PRO A 133 -0.16 8.99 -21.20
N PHE A 134 -0.66 8.13 -22.09
CA PHE A 134 0.01 6.87 -22.42
C PHE A 134 1.47 7.06 -22.86
N ALA A 135 1.76 8.09 -23.67
CA ALA A 135 3.10 8.43 -24.13
C ALA A 135 4.07 8.82 -23.00
N ASN A 136 3.55 9.29 -21.86
CA ASN A 136 4.36 9.73 -20.71
C ASN A 136 4.67 8.60 -19.72
N ILE A 137 4.17 7.39 -19.93
CA ILE A 137 4.33 6.27 -18.99
C ILE A 137 5.81 5.91 -18.81
N GLU A 138 6.52 5.62 -19.90
CA GLU A 138 7.93 5.23 -19.79
C GLU A 138 8.83 6.39 -19.32
N PRO A 139 8.69 7.63 -19.83
CA PRO A 139 9.43 8.78 -19.30
C PRO A 139 9.19 9.05 -17.80
N LEU A 140 7.96 8.88 -17.32
CA LEU A 140 7.64 9.00 -15.90
C LEU A 140 8.33 7.91 -15.06
N ARG A 141 8.29 6.66 -15.55
CA ARG A 141 8.96 5.55 -14.86
C ARG A 141 10.46 5.77 -14.73
N GLU A 142 11.09 6.17 -15.82
CA GLU A 142 12.53 6.47 -15.85
C GLU A 142 12.88 7.62 -14.89
N PHE A 143 12.10 8.69 -14.91
CA PHE A 143 12.28 9.84 -14.02
C PHE A 143 12.23 9.45 -12.53
N LEU A 144 11.23 8.65 -12.13
CA LEU A 144 11.07 8.19 -10.75
C LEU A 144 12.15 7.17 -10.35
N LEU A 145 12.50 6.24 -11.26
CA LEU A 145 13.53 5.23 -11.01
C LEU A 145 14.91 5.86 -10.81
N ASN A 146 15.26 6.87 -11.59
CA ASN A 146 16.52 7.63 -11.45
C ASN A 146 16.61 8.35 -10.10
N ALA A 147 15.47 8.66 -9.48
CA ALA A 147 15.39 9.22 -8.12
C ALA A 147 15.26 8.14 -7.02
N GLY A 148 15.39 6.86 -7.37
CA GLY A 148 15.28 5.74 -6.42
C GLY A 148 13.86 5.39 -5.99
N LEU A 149 12.83 5.91 -6.69
CA LEU A 149 11.43 5.59 -6.44
C LEU A 149 10.94 4.48 -7.37
N GLU A 150 10.10 3.60 -6.83
CA GLU A 150 9.56 2.45 -7.55
C GLU A 150 8.10 2.69 -7.95
N MET A 151 7.71 2.15 -9.09
CA MET A 151 6.31 2.06 -9.51
C MET A 151 5.85 0.61 -9.55
N GLY A 152 4.55 0.35 -9.34
CA GLY A 152 4.03 -1.01 -9.37
C GLY A 152 2.84 -1.26 -8.44
N GLY A 153 2.94 -2.34 -7.66
CA GLY A 153 1.96 -2.69 -6.64
C GLY A 153 0.62 -3.20 -7.18
N THR A 154 0.60 -3.78 -8.37
CA THR A 154 -0.59 -4.31 -9.05
C THR A 154 -0.44 -5.82 -9.35
N GLY A 155 -1.48 -6.45 -9.88
CA GLY A 155 -1.45 -7.84 -10.31
C GLY A 155 -1.65 -8.89 -9.21
N SER A 156 -1.52 -10.17 -9.58
CA SER A 156 -1.65 -11.34 -8.70
C SER A 156 -0.30 -11.68 -8.07
N LYS A 157 0.18 -10.80 -7.21
CA LYS A 157 1.49 -10.84 -6.56
C LYS A 157 1.37 -10.34 -5.11
N VAL A 158 2.45 -10.41 -4.35
CA VAL A 158 2.56 -9.69 -3.08
C VAL A 158 2.37 -8.20 -3.34
N ARG A 159 1.58 -7.55 -2.53
CA ARG A 159 1.27 -6.12 -2.64
C ARG A 159 2.18 -5.29 -1.74
N PRO A 160 2.35 -3.97 -2.03
CA PRO A 160 3.06 -3.08 -1.13
C PRO A 160 2.59 -3.25 0.31
N VAL A 161 3.52 -3.34 1.23
CA VAL A 161 3.26 -3.53 2.66
C VAL A 161 2.64 -2.26 3.24
N VAL A 162 1.64 -2.44 4.09
CA VAL A 162 1.03 -1.34 4.82
C VAL A 162 1.49 -1.41 6.27
N SER A 163 1.90 -0.29 6.85
CA SER A 163 2.17 -0.22 8.29
C SER A 163 1.56 1.03 8.92
N CYS A 164 1.28 0.97 10.20
CA CYS A 164 1.00 2.19 10.96
C CYS A 164 2.31 2.87 11.36
N LYS A 165 2.20 4.11 11.87
CA LYS A 165 3.35 4.86 12.42
C LYS A 165 3.84 4.33 13.79
N GLY A 166 3.66 3.05 14.10
CA GLY A 166 3.88 2.46 15.43
C GLY A 166 5.23 2.81 16.05
N THR A 167 6.30 2.84 15.25
CA THR A 167 7.65 3.24 15.66
C THR A 167 7.69 4.60 16.39
N THR A 168 6.89 5.57 15.95
CA THR A 168 6.83 6.92 16.51
C THR A 168 5.54 7.20 17.30
N CYS A 169 4.74 6.17 17.55
CA CYS A 169 3.47 6.28 18.24
C CYS A 169 3.63 6.03 19.74
N GLN A 170 2.96 6.83 20.57
CA GLN A 170 2.95 6.65 22.03
C GLN A 170 2.42 5.28 22.50
N TYR A 171 1.68 4.56 21.63
CA TYR A 171 1.13 3.22 21.91
C TYR A 171 1.88 2.12 21.15
N GLY A 172 2.91 2.46 20.38
CA GLY A 172 3.69 1.49 19.62
C GLY A 172 4.45 0.54 20.54
N LEU A 173 4.34 -0.76 20.27
CA LEU A 173 5.02 -1.81 21.03
C LEU A 173 6.18 -2.42 20.23
N ILE A 174 6.19 -2.19 18.90
CA ILE A 174 7.22 -2.70 17.99
C ILE A 174 7.66 -1.59 17.02
N ASP A 175 8.83 -1.74 16.44
CA ASP A 175 9.28 -0.91 15.32
C ASP A 175 8.58 -1.36 14.03
N THR A 176 7.47 -0.67 13.70
CA THR A 176 6.67 -0.99 12.52
C THR A 176 7.35 -0.56 11.22
N PHE A 177 8.13 0.51 11.22
CA PHE A 177 8.80 0.98 10.02
C PHE A 177 9.93 0.04 9.61
N ASP A 178 10.74 -0.40 10.57
CA ASP A 178 11.84 -1.31 10.31
C ASP A 178 11.34 -2.69 9.89
N LEU A 179 10.38 -3.28 10.63
CA LEU A 179 9.79 -4.56 10.28
C LEU A 179 9.10 -4.52 8.90
N SER A 180 8.32 -3.48 8.60
CA SER A 180 7.64 -3.39 7.32
C SER A 180 8.59 -3.13 6.15
N GLN A 181 9.70 -2.43 6.38
CA GLN A 181 10.78 -2.28 5.39
C GLN A 181 11.43 -3.64 5.08
N GLU A 182 11.73 -4.44 6.08
CA GLU A 182 12.29 -5.77 5.87
C GLU A 182 11.30 -6.70 5.12
N ILE A 183 10.02 -6.67 5.49
CA ILE A 183 8.98 -7.40 4.77
C ILE A 183 8.88 -6.92 3.30
N HIS A 184 9.01 -5.62 3.06
CA HIS A 184 9.03 -5.06 1.70
C HIS A 184 10.21 -5.60 0.88
N GLU A 185 11.43 -5.54 1.42
CA GLU A 185 12.61 -6.04 0.72
C GLU A 185 12.54 -7.55 0.46
N ARG A 186 12.20 -8.34 1.48
CA ARG A 186 12.16 -9.80 1.36
C ARG A 186 11.01 -10.32 0.49
N PHE A 187 9.80 -9.75 0.63
CA PHE A 187 8.60 -10.37 0.08
C PHE A 187 7.92 -9.54 -1.03
N TYR A 188 7.95 -8.22 -0.97
CA TYR A 188 7.46 -7.43 -2.10
C TYR A 188 8.48 -7.44 -3.26
N LYS A 189 9.74 -7.12 -2.99
CA LYS A 189 10.81 -7.15 -3.99
C LYS A 189 11.28 -8.56 -4.29
N GLY A 190 11.63 -9.33 -3.26
CA GLY A 190 12.18 -10.68 -3.42
C GLY A 190 11.25 -11.69 -4.10
N TYR A 191 9.92 -11.45 -4.01
CA TYR A 191 8.88 -12.25 -4.69
C TYR A 191 8.23 -11.51 -5.85
N HIS A 192 8.87 -10.47 -6.39
CA HIS A 192 8.28 -9.63 -7.44
C HIS A 192 7.87 -10.43 -8.70
N GLU A 193 8.67 -11.43 -9.09
CA GLU A 193 8.38 -12.29 -10.23
C GLU A 193 7.50 -13.50 -9.88
N VAL A 194 7.20 -13.71 -8.60
CA VAL A 194 6.40 -14.85 -8.16
C VAL A 194 4.93 -14.58 -8.36
N LYS A 195 4.31 -15.35 -9.25
CA LYS A 195 2.88 -15.31 -9.53
C LYS A 195 2.10 -16.09 -8.46
N LEU A 196 1.07 -15.48 -7.93
CA LEU A 196 0.16 -16.05 -6.92
C LEU A 196 -1.24 -16.29 -7.52
N PRO A 197 -2.10 -17.08 -6.88
CA PRO A 197 -3.50 -17.24 -7.30
C PRO A 197 -4.26 -15.92 -7.43
N HIS A 198 -3.99 -14.98 -6.51
CA HIS A 198 -4.51 -13.61 -6.48
C HIS A 198 -3.51 -12.71 -5.74
N LYS A 199 -3.84 -11.41 -5.61
CA LYS A 199 -3.08 -10.47 -4.77
C LYS A 199 -2.96 -10.98 -3.33
N PHE A 200 -1.77 -10.81 -2.74
CA PHE A 200 -1.51 -11.10 -1.34
C PHE A 200 -1.14 -9.80 -0.60
N LYS A 201 -1.85 -9.48 0.45
CA LYS A 201 -1.73 -8.22 1.17
C LYS A 201 -1.18 -8.46 2.57
N ILE A 202 -0.14 -7.72 2.93
CA ILE A 202 0.46 -7.76 4.26
C ILE A 202 0.28 -6.40 4.94
N ALA A 203 -0.04 -6.42 6.24
CA ALA A 203 -0.14 -5.21 7.05
C ALA A 203 0.53 -5.40 8.41
N VAL A 204 1.21 -4.35 8.91
CA VAL A 204 1.94 -4.34 10.18
C VAL A 204 1.36 -3.26 11.09
N GLY A 205 0.79 -3.68 12.22
CA GLY A 205 0.26 -2.81 13.28
C GLY A 205 1.19 -2.77 14.49
N GLY A 206 1.43 -1.61 15.03
CA GLY A 206 2.33 -1.41 16.17
C GLY A 206 1.76 -1.88 17.51
N CYS A 207 0.45 -2.04 17.63
CA CYS A 207 -0.23 -2.45 18.87
C CYS A 207 -1.68 -2.88 18.58
N PRO A 208 -2.40 -3.46 19.57
CA PRO A 208 -3.79 -3.89 19.43
C PRO A 208 -4.84 -2.79 19.14
N ASN A 209 -4.47 -1.50 19.08
CA ASN A 209 -5.38 -0.47 18.56
C ASN A 209 -5.73 -0.66 17.07
N ASN A 210 -5.02 -1.53 16.35
CA ASN A 210 -5.40 -2.03 15.03
C ASN A 210 -5.64 -0.94 13.96
N CYS A 211 -4.88 0.18 14.00
CA CYS A 211 -5.13 1.38 13.18
C CYS A 211 -5.10 1.12 11.67
N VAL A 212 -4.22 0.22 11.19
CA VAL A 212 -4.12 -0.16 9.77
C VAL A 212 -4.85 -1.48 9.46
N LYS A 213 -5.60 -1.98 10.43
CA LYS A 213 -6.44 -3.18 10.33
C LYS A 213 -5.70 -4.39 9.74
N PRO A 214 -4.60 -4.85 10.41
CA PRO A 214 -3.86 -6.03 9.97
C PRO A 214 -4.76 -7.27 9.82
N ASP A 215 -5.73 -7.45 10.71
CA ASP A 215 -6.72 -8.52 10.71
C ASP A 215 -7.68 -8.54 9.50
N LEU A 216 -7.72 -7.46 8.71
CA LEU A 216 -8.47 -7.38 7.45
C LEU A 216 -7.57 -7.50 6.20
N ASN A 217 -6.34 -7.93 6.36
CA ASN A 217 -5.41 -8.25 5.27
C ASN A 217 -5.22 -9.76 5.15
N ASP A 218 -4.66 -10.23 4.04
CA ASP A 218 -4.42 -11.66 3.83
C ASP A 218 -3.50 -12.21 4.93
N LEU A 219 -2.51 -11.41 5.36
CA LEU A 219 -1.70 -11.62 6.55
C LEU A 219 -1.50 -10.30 7.31
N GLY A 220 -1.65 -10.34 8.62
CA GLY A 220 -1.44 -9.21 9.51
C GLY A 220 -0.50 -9.52 10.66
N VAL A 221 0.38 -8.57 11.00
CA VAL A 221 1.24 -8.64 12.18
C VAL A 221 0.86 -7.52 13.12
N ILE A 222 0.67 -7.84 14.40
CA ILE A 222 0.34 -6.85 15.45
C ILE A 222 1.30 -7.01 16.62
N GLY A 223 1.95 -5.90 17.01
CA GLY A 223 2.80 -5.85 18.21
C GLY A 223 2.02 -6.17 19.48
N GLN A 224 2.63 -6.94 20.37
CA GLN A 224 2.07 -7.42 21.62
C GLN A 224 2.98 -7.05 22.77
N ARG A 225 2.39 -6.83 23.96
CA ARG A 225 3.10 -6.72 25.24
C ARG A 225 2.37 -7.53 26.27
N ILE A 226 2.90 -8.71 26.59
CA ILE A 226 2.30 -9.69 27.48
C ILE A 226 2.71 -9.34 28.92
N PRO A 227 1.77 -8.93 29.79
CA PRO A 227 2.10 -8.63 31.18
C PRO A 227 2.51 -9.90 31.93
N GLN A 228 3.56 -9.81 32.74
CA GLN A 228 3.97 -10.86 33.67
C GLN A 228 3.48 -10.50 35.08
N ILE A 229 2.64 -11.37 35.68
CA ILE A 229 2.01 -11.11 36.96
C ILE A 229 2.84 -11.75 38.05
N GLN A 230 3.28 -10.94 39.06
CA GLN A 230 3.97 -11.37 40.27
C GLN A 230 2.98 -11.30 41.43
N LEU A 231 2.27 -12.37 41.68
CA LEU A 231 1.20 -12.44 42.67
C LEU A 231 1.66 -12.23 44.10
N ASP A 232 2.93 -12.54 44.43
CA ASP A 232 3.57 -12.28 45.72
C ASP A 232 3.64 -10.77 46.05
N LYS A 233 3.82 -9.93 45.05
CA LYS A 233 3.85 -8.48 45.18
C LYS A 233 2.45 -7.83 45.20
N CYS A 234 1.39 -8.55 44.80
CA CYS A 234 0.04 -8.03 44.85
C CYS A 234 -0.49 -7.89 46.28
N ARG A 235 -0.95 -6.69 46.64
CA ARG A 235 -1.40 -6.35 48.02
C ARG A 235 -2.92 -6.41 48.20
N GLY A 236 -3.71 -6.76 47.16
CA GLY A 236 -5.15 -6.87 47.30
C GLY A 236 -5.82 -5.50 47.53
N CYS A 237 -5.46 -4.48 46.76
CA CYS A 237 -5.96 -3.13 46.93
C CYS A 237 -7.46 -3.05 46.67
N LYS A 238 -8.20 -2.21 47.48
CA LYS A 238 -9.62 -1.93 47.25
C LYS A 238 -9.90 -1.26 45.89
N VAL A 239 -8.96 -0.43 45.44
CA VAL A 239 -8.97 0.20 44.11
C VAL A 239 -7.68 -0.24 43.45
N CYS A 240 -7.83 -1.05 42.41
CA CYS A 240 -6.69 -1.62 41.66
C CYS A 240 -6.43 -0.83 40.38
N GLN A 241 -5.27 -0.16 40.31
CA GLN A 241 -4.92 0.60 39.09
C GLN A 241 -4.76 -0.27 37.84
N ILE A 242 -4.46 -1.56 37.99
CA ILE A 242 -4.39 -2.51 36.86
C ILE A 242 -5.79 -2.75 36.30
N GLU A 243 -6.78 -2.97 37.17
CA GLU A 243 -8.17 -3.16 36.78
C GLU A 243 -8.74 -1.89 36.11
N GLU A 244 -8.53 -0.71 36.71
CA GLU A 244 -9.02 0.57 36.17
C GLU A 244 -8.38 0.93 34.82
N THR A 245 -7.12 0.55 34.61
CA THR A 245 -6.40 0.88 33.36
C THR A 245 -6.76 -0.08 32.22
N CYS A 246 -7.35 -1.24 32.50
CA CYS A 246 -7.62 -2.25 31.49
C CYS A 246 -8.76 -1.82 30.55
N PRO A 247 -8.50 -1.54 29.26
CA PRO A 247 -9.53 -1.05 28.35
C PRO A 247 -10.56 -2.12 27.94
N LEU A 248 -10.25 -3.39 28.20
CA LEU A 248 -11.12 -4.53 27.89
C LEU A 248 -11.87 -5.03 29.12
N ASN A 249 -11.57 -4.49 30.32
CA ASN A 249 -12.12 -4.94 31.60
C ASN A 249 -11.86 -6.44 31.90
N VAL A 250 -10.77 -6.99 31.37
CA VAL A 250 -10.36 -8.40 31.57
C VAL A 250 -9.35 -8.58 32.72
N ALA A 251 -8.89 -7.49 33.33
CA ALA A 251 -8.12 -7.51 34.55
C ALA A 251 -9.06 -7.27 35.73
N LYS A 252 -9.13 -8.20 36.68
CA LYS A 252 -10.05 -8.18 37.81
C LYS A 252 -9.38 -8.55 39.12
N MET A 253 -9.83 -7.96 40.22
CA MET A 253 -9.44 -8.39 41.56
C MET A 253 -10.29 -9.60 41.97
N GLU A 254 -9.64 -10.76 42.11
CA GLU A 254 -10.25 -12.01 42.53
C GLU A 254 -9.53 -12.57 43.73
N ASN A 255 -10.27 -12.92 44.81
CA ASN A 255 -9.72 -13.47 46.05
C ASN A 255 -8.56 -12.63 46.62
N GLY A 256 -8.63 -11.30 46.55
CA GLY A 256 -7.58 -10.37 47.05
C GLY A 256 -6.32 -10.34 46.17
N LYS A 257 -6.33 -10.86 44.96
CA LYS A 257 -5.22 -10.82 44.00
C LYS A 257 -5.69 -10.35 42.65
N ILE A 258 -4.78 -9.74 41.89
CA ILE A 258 -5.08 -9.38 40.50
C ILE A 258 -5.06 -10.62 39.62
N HIS A 259 -6.09 -10.78 38.83
CA HIS A 259 -6.21 -11.75 37.75
C HIS A 259 -6.37 -11.04 36.41
N ILE A 260 -5.72 -11.51 35.37
CA ILE A 260 -5.91 -11.04 33.99
C ILE A 260 -6.29 -12.27 33.17
N ASP A 261 -7.50 -12.27 32.61
CA ASP A 261 -7.96 -13.36 31.74
C ASP A 261 -7.03 -13.49 30.52
N PRO A 262 -6.27 -14.59 30.37
CA PRO A 262 -5.29 -14.74 29.30
C PRO A 262 -5.95 -14.92 27.91
N GLU A 263 -7.17 -15.43 27.84
CA GLU A 263 -7.87 -15.66 26.56
C GLU A 263 -8.51 -14.37 26.04
N ALA A 264 -9.07 -13.56 26.95
CA ALA A 264 -9.71 -12.29 26.59
C ALA A 264 -8.68 -11.12 26.47
N CYS A 265 -7.47 -11.28 27.00
CA CYS A 265 -6.43 -10.26 26.96
C CYS A 265 -5.87 -10.09 25.54
N ASN A 266 -5.93 -8.85 25.01
CA ASN A 266 -5.33 -8.53 23.71
C ASN A 266 -3.85 -8.14 23.76
N HIS A 267 -3.21 -8.28 24.92
CA HIS A 267 -1.80 -7.97 25.16
C HIS A 267 -1.38 -6.54 24.77
N CYS A 268 -2.21 -5.55 25.09
CA CYS A 268 -1.92 -4.14 24.78
C CYS A 268 -0.87 -3.52 25.72
N GLY A 269 -0.49 -4.20 26.80
CA GLY A 269 0.53 -3.78 27.76
C GLY A 269 0.17 -2.55 28.61
N ARG A 270 -1.06 -2.05 28.59
CA ARG A 270 -1.45 -0.84 29.32
C ARG A 270 -1.35 -0.97 30.84
N CYS A 271 -1.49 -2.18 31.34
CA CYS A 271 -1.39 -2.51 32.76
C CYS A 271 0.06 -2.56 33.30
N VAL A 272 1.04 -2.74 32.40
CA VAL A 272 2.47 -2.83 32.74
C VAL A 272 2.95 -1.52 33.38
N GLY A 273 3.62 -1.61 34.53
CA GLY A 273 4.13 -0.46 35.29
C GLY A 273 3.05 0.39 35.96
N LYS A 274 1.77 -0.05 36.03
CA LYS A 274 0.69 0.68 36.68
C LYS A 274 0.50 0.32 38.16
N CYS A 275 1.00 -0.83 38.59
CA CYS A 275 0.90 -1.23 39.97
C CYS A 275 1.98 -0.54 40.85
N PRO A 276 1.64 0.24 41.89
CA PRO A 276 2.61 0.89 42.74
C PRO A 276 3.47 -0.11 43.55
N PHE A 277 2.98 -1.35 43.71
CA PHE A 277 3.69 -2.44 44.36
C PHE A 277 4.41 -3.37 43.36
N LYS A 278 4.46 -2.97 42.08
CA LYS A 278 5.17 -3.69 41.02
C LYS A 278 4.68 -5.12 40.76
N ALA A 279 3.41 -5.41 41.02
CA ALA A 279 2.83 -6.73 40.76
C ALA A 279 2.70 -7.03 39.26
N VAL A 280 2.72 -6.03 38.35
CA VAL A 280 2.74 -6.13 36.91
C VAL A 280 3.76 -5.13 36.36
N GLU A 281 5.02 -5.38 36.60
CA GLU A 281 6.15 -4.54 36.15
C GLU A 281 6.78 -5.14 34.90
N ASP A 282 7.00 -6.46 34.94
CA ASP A 282 7.65 -7.18 33.87
C ASP A 282 6.67 -7.55 32.74
N HIS A 283 7.22 -7.70 31.55
CA HIS A 283 6.46 -8.05 30.34
C HIS A 283 7.33 -8.81 29.33
N ILE A 284 6.68 -9.44 28.38
CA ILE A 284 7.31 -10.02 27.19
C ILE A 284 6.75 -9.28 25.99
N ASP A 285 7.62 -8.64 25.20
CA ASP A 285 7.24 -8.08 23.91
C ASP A 285 7.23 -9.16 22.83
N GLY A 286 6.31 -9.05 21.86
CA GLY A 286 6.16 -10.04 20.83
C GLY A 286 5.24 -9.59 19.69
N TYR A 287 4.85 -10.57 18.89
CA TYR A 287 4.05 -10.37 17.69
C TYR A 287 2.91 -11.39 17.66
N ARG A 288 1.71 -10.95 17.30
CA ARG A 288 0.58 -11.81 16.96
C ARG A 288 0.35 -11.76 15.46
N ILE A 289 0.21 -12.92 14.82
CA ILE A 289 0.02 -13.02 13.36
C ILE A 289 -1.43 -13.42 13.08
N TYR A 290 -2.09 -12.65 12.23
CA TYR A 290 -3.44 -12.90 11.72
C TYR A 290 -3.35 -13.39 10.28
N ILE A 291 -4.19 -14.35 9.91
CA ILE A 291 -4.28 -14.90 8.55
C ILE A 291 -5.73 -14.97 8.08
N GLY A 292 -5.93 -14.93 6.77
CA GLY A 292 -7.25 -15.11 6.17
C GLY A 292 -8.16 -13.88 6.23
N GLY A 293 -7.62 -12.71 6.57
CA GLY A 293 -8.37 -11.46 6.53
C GLY A 293 -8.65 -10.99 5.11
N ARG A 294 -9.78 -10.28 4.93
CA ARG A 294 -10.19 -9.75 3.64
C ARG A 294 -11.13 -8.56 3.82
N TRP A 295 -10.87 -7.49 3.06
CA TRP A 295 -11.77 -6.35 2.97
C TRP A 295 -12.06 -5.99 1.51
N GLY A 296 -13.34 -5.79 1.18
CA GLY A 296 -13.82 -5.47 -0.16
C GLY A 296 -15.27 -5.92 -0.36
N LYS A 297 -15.62 -6.38 -1.57
CA LYS A 297 -16.96 -6.90 -1.88
C LYS A 297 -17.41 -8.05 -0.97
N LYS A 298 -16.46 -8.85 -0.52
CA LYS A 298 -16.65 -9.83 0.57
C LYS A 298 -15.72 -9.42 1.71
N VAL A 299 -16.18 -9.56 2.93
CA VAL A 299 -15.43 -9.26 4.16
C VAL A 299 -15.17 -10.56 4.89
N ALA A 300 -13.97 -10.72 5.41
CA ALA A 300 -13.62 -11.76 6.35
C ALA A 300 -12.62 -11.18 7.36
N GLN A 301 -12.87 -11.39 8.63
CA GLN A 301 -11.90 -11.07 9.68
C GLN A 301 -10.90 -12.22 9.78
N GLY A 302 -9.62 -11.90 9.76
CA GLY A 302 -8.54 -12.87 9.96
C GLY A 302 -8.57 -13.41 11.40
N ARG A 303 -8.19 -14.68 11.53
CA ARG A 303 -7.93 -15.31 12.82
C ARG A 303 -6.44 -15.24 13.12
N TYR A 304 -6.07 -15.09 14.38
CA TYR A 304 -4.67 -15.14 14.79
C TYR A 304 -4.23 -16.58 15.04
N LEU A 305 -2.94 -16.83 14.78
CA LEU A 305 -2.30 -18.10 15.11
C LEU A 305 -2.18 -18.24 16.63
N ASP A 306 -2.36 -19.45 17.16
CA ASP A 306 -2.35 -19.77 18.59
C ASP A 306 -0.93 -19.73 19.17
N LYS A 307 -0.16 -18.73 18.76
CA LYS A 307 1.22 -18.48 19.22
C LYS A 307 1.47 -16.97 19.24
N VAL A 308 2.07 -16.48 20.31
CA VAL A 308 2.73 -15.18 20.30
C VAL A 308 4.20 -15.41 19.98
N PHE A 309 4.67 -14.74 18.94
CA PHE A 309 6.05 -14.85 18.47
C PHE A 309 6.91 -13.83 19.21
N THR A 310 8.04 -14.23 19.72
CA THR A 310 9.02 -13.35 20.38
C THR A 310 10.27 -13.13 19.54
N ASP A 311 10.48 -13.98 18.53
CA ASP A 311 11.56 -13.84 17.56
C ASP A 311 11.04 -13.25 16.25
N ARG A 312 11.70 -12.22 15.76
CA ARG A 312 11.41 -11.55 14.49
C ARG A 312 11.61 -12.47 13.29
N GLN A 313 12.63 -13.33 13.32
CA GLN A 313 12.87 -14.25 12.20
C GLN A 313 11.74 -15.28 12.07
N GLU A 314 11.19 -15.78 13.17
CA GLU A 314 10.00 -16.64 13.10
C GLU A 314 8.80 -15.93 12.45
N VAL A 315 8.60 -14.63 12.72
CA VAL A 315 7.53 -13.84 12.07
C VAL A 315 7.75 -13.80 10.56
N LEU A 316 8.97 -13.55 10.10
CA LEU A 316 9.32 -13.50 8.69
C LEU A 316 9.17 -14.86 8.02
N ASP A 317 9.55 -15.93 8.71
CA ASP A 317 9.38 -17.32 8.24
C ASP A 317 7.89 -17.67 8.06
N VAL A 318 7.02 -17.25 8.97
CA VAL A 318 5.57 -17.47 8.85
C VAL A 318 5.00 -16.69 7.67
N ILE A 319 5.46 -15.45 7.43
CA ILE A 319 5.05 -14.67 6.25
C ILE A 319 5.44 -15.40 4.97
N GLU A 320 6.67 -15.89 4.89
CA GLU A 320 7.15 -16.65 3.74
C GLU A 320 6.35 -17.93 3.51
N LYS A 321 6.13 -18.71 4.57
CA LYS A 321 5.31 -19.92 4.55
C LYS A 321 3.89 -19.64 4.06
N ALA A 322 3.26 -18.54 4.49
CA ALA A 322 1.92 -18.16 4.03
C ALA A 322 1.88 -17.84 2.53
N ILE A 323 2.92 -17.18 2.00
CA ILE A 323 3.05 -16.92 0.56
C ILE A 323 3.24 -18.23 -0.21
N LEU A 324 4.11 -19.12 0.27
CA LEU A 324 4.37 -20.43 -0.34
C LEU A 324 3.13 -21.34 -0.30
N LEU A 325 2.42 -21.40 0.83
CA LEU A 325 1.17 -22.14 0.96
C LEU A 325 0.12 -21.62 -0.03
N PHE A 326 -0.05 -20.29 -0.11
CA PHE A 326 -1.00 -19.70 -1.03
C PHE A 326 -0.64 -19.98 -2.49
N ARG A 327 0.65 -19.94 -2.83
CA ARG A 327 1.12 -20.30 -4.16
C ARG A 327 0.85 -21.77 -4.49
N GLU A 328 1.11 -22.68 -3.52
CA GLU A 328 1.00 -24.12 -3.70
C GLU A 328 -0.45 -24.60 -3.74
N GLN A 329 -1.27 -24.14 -2.79
CA GLN A 329 -2.59 -24.70 -2.52
C GLN A 329 -3.75 -23.81 -2.92
N GLY A 330 -3.50 -22.54 -3.25
CA GLY A 330 -4.54 -21.61 -3.70
C GLY A 330 -4.97 -21.89 -5.14
N ILE A 331 -6.26 -21.70 -5.42
CA ILE A 331 -6.85 -21.84 -6.75
C ILE A 331 -6.86 -20.48 -7.44
N THR A 332 -6.59 -20.43 -8.74
CA THR A 332 -6.59 -19.17 -9.51
C THR A 332 -7.88 -18.37 -9.33
N GLY A 333 -7.72 -17.10 -8.96
CA GLY A 333 -8.82 -16.19 -8.65
C GLY A 333 -9.28 -16.23 -7.19
N GLU A 334 -8.85 -17.23 -6.41
CA GLU A 334 -9.10 -17.34 -4.97
C GLU A 334 -8.31 -16.28 -4.21
N ARG A 335 -8.93 -15.64 -3.22
CA ARG A 335 -8.20 -14.85 -2.23
C ARG A 335 -7.66 -15.77 -1.14
N PHE A 336 -6.60 -15.36 -0.45
CA PHE A 336 -6.02 -16.18 0.63
C PHE A 336 -7.05 -16.54 1.71
N ALA A 337 -7.98 -15.65 2.02
CA ALA A 337 -9.11 -15.94 2.92
C ALA A 337 -9.98 -17.12 2.43
N ASP A 338 -10.23 -17.21 1.12
CA ASP A 338 -11.01 -18.30 0.53
C ASP A 338 -10.20 -19.61 0.58
N THR A 339 -8.88 -19.55 0.36
CA THR A 339 -7.95 -20.68 0.48
C THR A 339 -7.93 -21.22 1.92
N VAL A 340 -7.79 -20.33 2.92
CA VAL A 340 -7.82 -20.71 4.35
C VAL A 340 -9.15 -21.35 4.72
N ALA A 341 -10.27 -20.78 4.26
CA ALA A 341 -11.60 -21.33 4.54
C ALA A 341 -11.81 -22.73 3.92
N ARG A 342 -11.27 -22.96 2.71
CA ARG A 342 -11.38 -24.24 2.00
C ARG A 342 -10.52 -25.33 2.62
N ILE A 343 -9.31 -25.01 3.02
CA ILE A 343 -8.37 -25.98 3.64
C ILE A 343 -8.76 -26.24 5.10
N GLY A 344 -9.29 -25.25 5.78
CA GLY A 344 -9.54 -25.22 7.22
C GLY A 344 -8.41 -24.50 7.97
N PHE A 345 -8.79 -23.64 8.91
CA PHE A 345 -7.86 -22.80 9.64
C PHE A 345 -6.81 -23.61 10.43
N GLU A 346 -7.25 -24.65 11.11
CA GLU A 346 -6.38 -25.49 11.96
C GLU A 346 -5.27 -26.19 11.14
N GLU A 347 -5.62 -26.67 9.95
CA GLU A 347 -4.65 -27.28 9.06
C GLU A 347 -3.68 -26.24 8.47
N VAL A 348 -4.18 -25.06 8.08
CA VAL A 348 -3.31 -23.96 7.63
C VAL A 348 -2.38 -23.54 8.76
N GLN A 349 -2.90 -23.35 9.97
CA GLN A 349 -2.08 -23.02 11.15
C GLN A 349 -0.99 -24.04 11.37
N ARG A 350 -1.31 -25.35 11.35
CA ARG A 350 -0.33 -26.42 11.50
C ARG A 350 0.81 -26.31 10.48
N GLN A 351 0.47 -26.09 9.19
CA GLN A 351 1.46 -25.93 8.12
C GLN A 351 2.30 -24.66 8.27
N LEU A 352 1.76 -23.59 8.81
CA LEU A 352 2.50 -22.34 9.04
C LEU A 352 3.43 -22.43 10.25
N LEU A 353 3.09 -23.25 11.23
CA LEU A 353 3.91 -23.43 12.43
C LEU A 353 5.01 -24.50 12.27
N ASP A 354 4.89 -25.41 11.29
CA ASP A 354 5.96 -26.35 10.94
C ASP A 354 6.94 -25.73 9.89
N ASN A 355 8.02 -26.44 9.55
CA ASN A 355 9.02 -25.96 8.60
C ASN A 355 8.99 -26.65 7.22
N GLN A 356 7.99 -27.48 6.95
CA GLN A 356 7.91 -28.25 5.71
C GLN A 356 7.79 -27.37 4.46
N LEU A 357 7.06 -26.25 4.55
CA LEU A 357 6.91 -25.29 3.43
C LEU A 357 8.24 -24.64 3.06
N LEU A 358 9.07 -24.30 4.04
CA LEU A 358 10.40 -23.74 3.79
C LEU A 358 11.36 -24.79 3.24
N ALA A 359 11.28 -26.02 3.74
CA ALA A 359 12.13 -27.14 3.26
C ALA A 359 11.93 -27.41 1.76
N ARG A 360 10.68 -27.28 1.24
CA ARG A 360 10.35 -27.46 -0.19
C ARG A 360 10.20 -26.16 -0.97
N LYS A 361 10.75 -25.04 -0.46
CA LYS A 361 10.64 -23.71 -1.08
C LYS A 361 11.07 -23.70 -2.55
N GLN A 362 12.24 -24.27 -2.85
CA GLN A 362 12.79 -24.28 -4.20
C GLN A 362 11.89 -25.06 -5.17
N GLU A 363 11.41 -26.21 -4.75
CA GLU A 363 10.46 -27.00 -5.51
C GLU A 363 9.14 -26.23 -5.76
N ASN A 364 8.59 -25.63 -4.71
CA ASN A 364 7.38 -24.81 -4.81
C ASN A 364 7.53 -23.65 -5.81
N LEU A 365 8.66 -22.95 -5.77
CA LEU A 365 8.92 -21.81 -6.66
C LEU A 365 9.20 -22.23 -8.11
N ALA A 366 9.86 -23.38 -8.32
CA ALA A 366 10.15 -23.93 -9.65
C ALA A 366 8.91 -24.56 -10.31
N ALA A 367 7.93 -25.02 -9.54
CA ALA A 367 6.73 -25.67 -10.05
C ALA A 367 5.94 -24.73 -10.97
N GLN A 368 5.70 -25.17 -12.21
CA GLN A 368 4.78 -24.50 -13.13
C GLN A 368 3.34 -24.69 -12.65
N LYS A 369 2.83 -23.75 -11.92
CA LYS A 369 1.42 -23.75 -11.50
C LYS A 369 0.57 -23.31 -12.69
N HIS A 370 -0.33 -24.18 -13.14
CA HIS A 370 -1.35 -23.86 -14.16
C HIS A 370 -2.38 -22.89 -13.58
N MET A 371 -1.99 -21.64 -13.42
CA MET A 371 -2.92 -20.58 -13.04
C MET A 371 -3.60 -20.08 -14.32
N LYS A 372 -4.77 -20.63 -14.62
CA LYS A 372 -5.66 -20.10 -15.67
C LYS A 372 -5.97 -18.64 -15.35
N GLY A 373 -5.97 -17.80 -16.37
CA GLY A 373 -6.04 -16.35 -16.30
C GLY A 373 -6.84 -15.80 -15.12
N GLY A 374 -6.14 -15.26 -14.14
CA GLY A 374 -6.75 -14.74 -12.92
C GLY A 374 -7.45 -13.42 -13.18
N ALA A 375 -8.60 -13.23 -12.58
CA ALA A 375 -9.27 -11.95 -12.56
C ALA A 375 -8.31 -10.88 -12.04
N THR A 376 -7.94 -9.98 -12.90
CA THR A 376 -7.19 -8.80 -12.55
C THR A 376 -8.11 -7.82 -11.85
N CYS A 377 -7.76 -7.37 -10.67
CA CYS A 377 -8.42 -6.21 -10.06
C CYS A 377 -8.11 -4.95 -10.83
#